data_85d1504a933c240a0c47171176b49b4c
#
_entry.id   85d1504a933c240a0c47171176b49b4c
#
_cell.length_a   1.000
_cell.length_b   1.000
_cell.length_c   1.000
_cell.angle_alpha   90.00
_cell.angle_beta   90.00
_cell.angle_gamma   90.00
#
_symmetry.space_group_name_H-M   'P 1'
#
loop_
_entity.id
_entity.type
_entity.pdbx_description
1 polymer ?
#
loop_
_entity_poly.entity_id
_entity_poly.type
_entity_poly.pdbx_seq_one_letter_code
_entity_poly.pdbx_strand_id
1 'polypeptide(L)'
;MSAQNSAHFYPKNYNLNPFKPSQTHIQNPKHSVFKGFLRFYEFSSDDVPYYIRIKHRNHCATWSSVPIQMHLFNTYDFSNQILKAYGNNQYMIDPTHFAFYTGDINQDEVIDGLDYNDWEDDSNQFAGGYFSSDLNGDGIVDGLDFIYWE
;
A
#
# COMPACT_ATOMS: atom_id res chain seq x y z
N MET A 1 0.88 0.59 -18.43
CA MET A 1 -0.46 0.17 -17.92
C MET A 1 -0.61 0.79 -16.54
N SER A 2 -1.63 1.60 -16.30
CA SER A 2 -1.78 2.27 -14.99
C SER A 2 -2.08 1.23 -13.92
N ALA A 3 -1.23 1.13 -12.91
CA ALA A 3 -1.53 0.36 -11.71
C ALA A 3 -2.78 0.96 -11.05
N GLN A 4 -3.84 0.17 -10.93
CA GLN A 4 -5.07 0.62 -10.27
C GLN A 4 -4.98 0.29 -8.79
N ASN A 5 -5.39 1.24 -7.94
CA ASN A 5 -5.58 0.98 -6.52
C ASN A 5 -6.65 -0.09 -6.34
N SER A 6 -6.36 -1.11 -5.56
CA SER A 6 -7.28 -2.23 -5.37
C SER A 6 -7.23 -2.77 -3.95
N ALA A 7 -8.34 -3.35 -3.51
CA ALA A 7 -8.37 -4.20 -2.33
C ALA A 7 -8.83 -5.59 -2.74
N HIS A 8 -8.21 -6.58 -2.18
CA HIS A 8 -8.48 -7.98 -2.44
C HIS A 8 -8.81 -8.72 -1.15
N PHE A 9 -9.68 -9.72 -1.24
CA PHE A 9 -10.10 -10.54 -0.12
C PHE A 9 -9.60 -11.97 -0.33
N TYR A 10 -8.99 -12.52 0.72
CA TYR A 10 -8.44 -13.87 0.70
C TYR A 10 -9.02 -14.69 1.85
N PRO A 11 -9.50 -15.94 1.63
CA PRO A 11 -10.03 -16.78 2.70
C PRO A 11 -9.01 -16.97 3.84
N LYS A 12 -9.47 -17.19 5.06
CA LYS A 12 -8.60 -17.33 6.25
C LYS A 12 -7.58 -18.46 6.16
N ASN A 13 -7.83 -19.47 5.32
CA ASN A 13 -6.90 -20.57 5.06
C ASN A 13 -5.82 -20.22 4.02
N TYR A 14 -5.84 -18.99 3.50
CA TYR A 14 -4.80 -18.52 2.60
C TYR A 14 -3.47 -18.41 3.34
N ASN A 15 -2.42 -19.01 2.75
CA ASN A 15 -1.10 -19.00 3.36
C ASN A 15 -0.39 -17.66 3.14
N LEU A 16 -0.29 -16.84 4.17
CA LEU A 16 0.42 -15.56 4.13
C LEU A 16 1.95 -15.70 4.29
N ASN A 17 2.44 -16.91 4.55
CA ASN A 17 3.85 -17.13 4.87
C ASN A 17 4.85 -16.72 3.76
N PRO A 18 4.54 -16.87 2.44
CA PRO A 18 5.41 -16.35 1.39
C PRO A 18 5.39 -14.81 1.26
N PHE A 19 4.39 -14.17 1.83
CA PHE A 19 4.19 -12.70 1.76
C PHE A 19 4.73 -11.97 3.00
N LYS A 20 5.78 -12.51 3.65
CA LYS A 20 6.50 -11.70 4.63
C LYS A 20 7.07 -10.50 3.90
N PRO A 21 6.66 -9.26 4.24
CA PRO A 21 7.28 -8.09 3.68
C PRO A 21 8.79 -8.21 3.95
N SER A 22 9.59 -8.12 2.91
CA SER A 22 11.01 -7.93 3.09
C SER A 22 11.14 -6.61 3.86
N GLN A 23 11.65 -6.67 5.08
CA GLN A 23 12.05 -5.46 5.78
C GLN A 23 13.31 -4.93 5.08
N THR A 24 13.11 -4.35 3.91
CA THR A 24 14.14 -3.54 3.28
C THR A 24 14.36 -2.34 4.18
N HIS A 25 15.60 -2.08 4.45
CA HIS A 25 16.04 -1.01 5.34
C HIS A 25 15.73 0.34 4.69
N ILE A 26 14.51 0.82 4.92
CA ILE A 26 14.06 2.12 4.44
C ILE A 26 14.62 3.17 5.39
N GLN A 27 15.60 3.93 4.92
CA GLN A 27 16.12 5.08 5.64
C GLN A 27 15.13 6.23 5.47
N ASN A 28 14.35 6.53 6.50
CA ASN A 28 13.44 7.68 6.58
C ASN A 28 12.37 7.79 5.48
N PRO A 29 11.40 6.87 5.37
CA PRO A 29 10.30 7.06 4.46
C PRO A 29 9.44 8.25 4.88
N LYS A 30 9.29 9.23 4.02
CA LYS A 30 8.28 10.29 4.16
C LYS A 30 6.95 9.74 3.63
N HIS A 31 5.84 10.17 4.22
CA HIS A 31 4.59 9.42 4.12
C HIS A 31 3.52 10.19 3.37
N SER A 32 2.80 9.49 2.51
CA SER A 32 1.47 9.95 2.13
C SER A 32 0.41 9.25 2.99
N VAL A 33 -0.44 10.03 3.65
CA VAL A 33 -1.58 9.50 4.41
C VAL A 33 -2.71 9.25 3.42
N PHE A 34 -2.85 8.01 2.98
CA PHE A 34 -4.01 7.62 2.17
C PHE A 34 -5.22 7.42 3.09
N LYS A 35 -6.24 8.30 2.97
CA LYS A 35 -7.58 8.09 3.52
C LYS A 35 -8.51 7.73 2.38
N GLY A 36 -8.71 6.45 2.15
CA GLY A 36 -9.62 5.95 1.14
C GLY A 36 -10.73 5.09 1.74
N PHE A 37 -11.97 5.25 1.23
CA PHE A 37 -13.07 4.33 1.49
C PHE A 37 -13.24 3.44 0.26
N LEU A 38 -13.14 2.11 0.45
CA LEU A 38 -13.49 1.15 -0.57
C LEU A 38 -14.84 0.54 -0.24
N ARG A 39 -15.79 0.58 -1.18
CA ARG A 39 -17.09 -0.08 -1.07
C ARG A 39 -17.10 -1.32 -1.95
N PHE A 40 -17.49 -2.43 -1.36
CA PHE A 40 -17.70 -3.69 -2.06
C PHE A 40 -19.18 -4.05 -2.02
N TYR A 41 -19.72 -4.52 -3.12
CA TYR A 41 -21.14 -4.84 -3.29
C TYR A 41 -21.42 -6.33 -3.44
N GLU A 42 -20.37 -7.16 -3.53
CA GLU A 42 -20.52 -8.60 -3.59
C GLU A 42 -20.22 -9.22 -2.22
N PHE A 43 -21.23 -9.86 -1.66
CA PHE A 43 -21.11 -10.62 -0.42
C PHE A 43 -21.24 -12.09 -0.75
N SER A 44 -20.24 -12.86 -0.38
CA SER A 44 -20.42 -14.30 -0.23
C SER A 44 -21.33 -14.53 0.97
N SER A 45 -22.37 -15.33 0.79
CA SER A 45 -23.25 -15.76 1.88
C SER A 45 -22.57 -16.76 2.82
N ASP A 46 -21.30 -17.03 2.58
CA ASP A 46 -20.52 -18.02 3.31
C ASP A 46 -19.94 -17.36 4.57
N ASP A 47 -20.11 -18.00 5.70
CA ASP A 47 -19.53 -17.57 6.99
C ASP A 47 -17.99 -17.74 7.04
N VAL A 48 -17.30 -17.44 5.93
CA VAL A 48 -15.86 -17.55 5.83
C VAL A 48 -15.23 -16.19 6.11
N PRO A 49 -14.33 -16.08 7.08
CA PRO A 49 -13.57 -14.84 7.28
C PRO A 49 -12.44 -14.69 6.23
N TYR A 50 -12.14 -13.44 5.87
CA TYR A 50 -11.20 -13.07 4.82
C TYR A 50 -10.11 -12.13 5.33
N TYR A 51 -8.89 -12.30 4.81
CA TYR A 51 -7.86 -11.27 4.91
C TYR A 51 -8.12 -10.18 3.87
N ILE A 52 -7.88 -8.92 4.25
CA ILE A 52 -7.92 -7.78 3.35
C ILE A 52 -6.50 -7.49 2.91
N ARG A 53 -6.26 -7.41 1.59
CA ARG A 53 -5.04 -6.90 1.00
C ARG A 53 -5.34 -5.56 0.33
N ILE A 54 -4.62 -4.52 0.73
CA ILE A 54 -4.66 -3.21 0.08
C ILE A 54 -3.45 -3.10 -0.83
N LYS A 55 -3.69 -2.75 -2.10
CA LYS A 55 -2.66 -2.42 -3.07
C LYS A 55 -2.92 -1.01 -3.61
N HIS A 56 -1.96 -0.14 -3.44
CA HIS A 56 -1.95 1.20 -3.98
C HIS A 56 -0.90 1.28 -5.09
N ARG A 57 -1.03 2.26 -6.02
CA ARG A 57 -0.17 2.37 -7.20
C ARG A 57 1.33 2.51 -6.90
N ASN A 58 1.68 3.01 -5.73
CA ASN A 58 3.06 3.31 -5.33
C ASN A 58 3.39 2.93 -3.88
N HIS A 59 2.61 2.01 -3.30
CA HIS A 59 2.86 1.50 -1.95
C HIS A 59 3.07 0.00 -1.98
N CYS A 60 3.90 -0.52 -1.09
CA CYS A 60 3.95 -1.94 -0.81
C CYS A 60 2.57 -2.44 -0.37
N ALA A 61 2.18 -3.61 -0.87
CA ALA A 61 0.89 -4.18 -0.50
C ALA A 61 0.84 -4.49 0.99
N THR A 62 -0.25 -4.07 1.64
CA THR A 62 -0.46 -4.27 3.07
C THR A 62 -1.65 -5.17 3.32
N TRP A 63 -1.48 -6.14 4.19
CA TRP A 63 -2.49 -7.14 4.55
C TRP A 63 -3.03 -6.90 5.95
N SER A 64 -4.31 -7.20 6.18
CA SER A 64 -4.85 -7.24 7.54
C SER A 64 -4.14 -8.31 8.36
N SER A 65 -3.85 -8.02 9.62
CA SER A 65 -3.16 -8.97 10.51
C SER A 65 -4.01 -10.17 10.90
N VAL A 66 -5.33 -10.00 10.85
CA VAL A 66 -6.31 -11.03 11.17
C VAL A 66 -7.37 -11.12 10.06
N PRO A 67 -7.97 -12.29 9.85
CA PRO A 67 -9.11 -12.42 8.95
C PRO A 67 -10.36 -11.78 9.57
N ILE A 68 -11.20 -11.21 8.73
CA ILE A 68 -12.39 -10.44 9.09
C ILE A 68 -13.63 -11.17 8.59
N GLN A 69 -14.63 -11.32 9.45
CA GLN A 69 -15.93 -11.81 9.04
C GLN A 69 -16.62 -10.73 8.20
N MET A 70 -17.01 -11.06 6.99
CA MET A 70 -17.67 -10.11 6.09
C MET A 70 -19.15 -10.01 6.42
N HIS A 71 -19.61 -8.77 6.67
CA HIS A 71 -21.00 -8.42 6.92
C HIS A 71 -21.43 -7.32 5.94
N LEU A 72 -22.70 -6.92 5.97
CA LEU A 72 -23.23 -5.85 5.11
C LEU A 72 -22.44 -4.52 5.22
N PHE A 73 -21.88 -4.26 6.41
CA PHE A 73 -21.04 -3.10 6.67
C PHE A 73 -19.83 -3.55 7.47
N ASN A 74 -18.64 -3.39 6.89
CA ASN A 74 -17.38 -3.66 7.56
C ASN A 74 -16.49 -2.42 7.49
N THR A 75 -15.81 -2.14 8.60
CA THR A 75 -14.77 -1.13 8.66
C THR A 75 -13.51 -1.77 9.21
N TYR A 76 -12.42 -1.64 8.49
CA TYR A 76 -11.10 -2.02 8.99
C TYR A 76 -10.18 -0.84 8.83
N ASP A 77 -9.73 -0.29 9.95
CA ASP A 77 -8.89 0.88 9.99
C ASP A 77 -7.42 0.45 10.20
N PHE A 78 -6.62 0.60 9.16
CA PHE A 78 -5.18 0.34 9.21
C PHE A 78 -4.39 1.47 9.88
N SER A 79 -4.96 2.68 9.99
CA SER A 79 -4.20 3.87 10.36
C SER A 79 -3.98 4.05 11.86
N ASN A 80 -4.65 3.29 12.71
CA ASN A 80 -4.73 3.57 14.15
C ASN A 80 -3.84 2.66 15.03
N GLN A 81 -3.34 1.56 14.49
CA GLN A 81 -2.49 0.61 15.21
C GLN A 81 -1.60 -0.16 14.25
N ILE A 82 -0.30 -0.26 14.54
CA ILE A 82 0.66 -1.04 13.73
C ILE A 82 0.28 -2.52 13.65
N LEU A 83 -0.31 -3.07 14.71
CA LEU A 83 -0.74 -4.46 14.78
C LEU A 83 -1.92 -4.80 13.86
N LYS A 84 -2.52 -3.80 13.20
CA LYS A 84 -3.55 -4.01 12.19
C LYS A 84 -2.98 -4.52 10.87
N ALA A 85 -1.73 -4.23 10.57
CA ALA A 85 -1.05 -4.75 9.40
C ALA A 85 -0.31 -6.06 9.71
N TYR A 86 -0.43 -7.06 8.83
CA TYR A 86 0.32 -8.31 8.92
C TYR A 86 1.83 -8.02 8.85
N GLY A 87 2.57 -8.60 9.78
CA GLY A 87 4.02 -8.36 9.89
C GLY A 87 4.40 -6.94 10.34
N ASN A 88 3.43 -6.15 10.84
CA ASN A 88 3.61 -4.73 11.18
C ASN A 88 4.09 -3.89 9.98
N ASN A 89 3.64 -4.24 8.78
CA ASN A 89 4.05 -3.61 7.53
C ASN A 89 3.44 -2.21 7.37
N GLN A 90 3.76 -1.33 8.30
CA GLN A 90 3.34 0.08 8.30
C GLN A 90 4.42 0.94 8.95
N TYR A 91 4.45 2.19 8.55
CA TYR A 91 5.27 3.22 9.16
C TYR A 91 4.49 3.97 10.25
N MET A 92 5.14 4.23 11.37
CA MET A 92 4.56 5.02 12.46
C MET A 92 4.83 6.51 12.20
N ILE A 93 3.78 7.26 11.86
CA ILE A 93 3.85 8.73 11.71
C ILE A 93 3.96 9.40 13.08
N ASP A 94 3.10 8.96 14.00
CA ASP A 94 3.08 9.37 15.40
C ASP A 94 2.52 8.22 16.26
N PRO A 95 2.47 8.32 17.59
CA PRO A 95 2.01 7.21 18.46
C PRO A 95 0.59 6.70 18.19
N THR A 96 -0.21 7.44 17.42
CA THR A 96 -1.62 7.13 17.13
C THR A 96 -1.93 6.98 15.65
N HIS A 97 -0.96 7.27 14.76
CA HIS A 97 -1.19 7.23 13.32
C HIS A 97 -0.10 6.44 12.59
N PHE A 98 -0.55 5.58 11.68
CA PHE A 98 0.28 4.70 10.85
C PHE A 98 -0.06 4.87 9.38
N ALA A 99 0.94 4.73 8.51
CA ALA A 99 0.80 4.81 7.06
C ALA A 99 1.41 3.58 6.37
N PHE A 100 1.04 3.36 5.12
CA PHE A 100 1.69 2.35 4.28
C PHE A 100 3.04 2.87 3.80
N TYR A 101 3.97 1.95 3.55
CA TYR A 101 5.26 2.30 2.93
C TYR A 101 5.04 2.68 1.47
N THR A 102 5.46 3.88 1.09
CA THR A 102 5.45 4.38 -0.29
C THR A 102 6.80 4.15 -0.96
N GLY A 103 6.83 4.12 -2.31
CA GLY A 103 8.05 3.97 -3.09
C GLY A 103 8.16 2.67 -3.89
N ASP A 104 7.22 1.72 -3.72
CA ASP A 104 7.11 0.52 -4.56
C ASP A 104 6.45 0.90 -5.90
N ILE A 105 7.25 1.50 -6.79
CA ILE A 105 6.79 2.08 -8.05
C ILE A 105 6.53 0.99 -9.09
N ASN A 106 7.42 0.00 -9.15
CA ASN A 106 7.34 -1.15 -10.07
C ASN A 106 6.34 -2.23 -9.59
N GLN A 107 5.89 -2.14 -8.33
CA GLN A 107 4.91 -3.02 -7.70
C GLN A 107 5.39 -4.48 -7.52
N ASP A 108 6.67 -4.66 -7.24
CA ASP A 108 7.27 -5.97 -6.93
C ASP A 108 7.31 -6.29 -5.42
N GLU A 109 6.77 -5.37 -4.59
CA GLU A 109 6.68 -5.46 -3.12
C GLU A 109 8.02 -5.26 -2.38
N VAL A 110 9.02 -4.74 -3.09
CA VAL A 110 10.32 -4.34 -2.55
C VAL A 110 10.57 -2.89 -2.93
N ILE A 111 10.97 -2.05 -1.98
CA ILE A 111 11.36 -0.67 -2.28
C ILE A 111 12.88 -0.65 -2.39
N ASP A 112 13.38 -0.53 -3.63
CA ASP A 112 14.81 -0.57 -3.92
C ASP A 112 15.23 0.30 -5.11
N GLY A 113 16.47 0.13 -5.59
CA GLY A 113 17.01 0.91 -6.69
C GLY A 113 16.32 0.70 -8.04
N LEU A 114 15.47 -0.34 -8.22
CA LEU A 114 14.67 -0.51 -9.42
C LEU A 114 13.53 0.50 -9.46
N ASP A 115 12.91 0.77 -8.31
CA ASP A 115 11.88 1.81 -8.19
C ASP A 115 12.46 3.20 -8.44
N TYR A 116 13.69 3.44 -7.97
CA TYR A 116 14.40 4.68 -8.26
C TYR A 116 14.59 4.89 -9.76
N ASN A 117 14.98 3.85 -10.49
CA ASN A 117 15.16 3.93 -11.94
C ASN A 117 13.84 4.29 -12.63
N ASP A 118 12.73 3.69 -12.22
CA ASP A 118 11.41 3.99 -12.78
C ASP A 118 11.00 5.45 -12.50
N TRP A 119 11.27 5.95 -11.28
CA TRP A 119 11.06 7.36 -10.96
C TRP A 119 11.98 8.28 -11.78
N GLU A 120 13.26 7.95 -11.90
CA GLU A 120 14.24 8.75 -12.65
C GLU A 120 13.86 8.85 -14.14
N ASP A 121 13.46 7.73 -14.74
CA ASP A 121 13.01 7.68 -16.13
C ASP A 121 11.77 8.56 -16.37
N ASP A 122 10.76 8.46 -15.50
CA ASP A 122 9.52 9.25 -15.59
C ASP A 122 9.81 10.76 -15.36
N SER A 123 10.65 11.07 -14.36
CA SER A 123 11.04 12.46 -14.05
C SER A 123 11.82 13.09 -15.20
N ASN A 124 12.75 12.36 -15.83
CA ASN A 124 13.51 12.84 -17.00
C ASN A 124 12.62 13.08 -18.22
N GLN A 125 11.49 12.40 -18.33
CA GLN A 125 10.51 12.58 -19.39
C GLN A 125 9.45 13.63 -19.06
N PHE A 126 9.52 14.27 -17.88
CA PHE A 126 8.48 15.19 -17.37
C PHE A 126 7.09 14.55 -17.39
N ALA A 127 7.01 13.30 -16.94
CA ALA A 127 5.77 12.56 -16.94
C ALA A 127 4.71 13.28 -16.10
N GLY A 128 3.50 13.37 -16.66
CA GLY A 128 2.39 14.04 -15.98
C GLY A 128 1.11 13.24 -16.04
N GLY A 129 0.30 13.30 -14.99
CA GLY A 129 -0.93 12.56 -14.85
C GLY A 129 -0.86 11.47 -13.78
N TYR A 130 -1.55 10.35 -13.98
CA TYR A 130 -1.64 9.27 -12.99
C TYR A 130 -0.50 8.25 -13.16
N PHE A 131 0.67 8.55 -12.61
CA PHE A 131 1.86 7.68 -12.61
C PHE A 131 2.12 7.08 -11.23
N SER A 132 2.74 5.89 -11.17
CA SER A 132 3.18 5.30 -9.89
C SER A 132 4.35 6.07 -9.27
N SER A 133 5.15 6.73 -10.07
CA SER A 133 6.26 7.59 -9.68
C SER A 133 5.84 8.98 -9.17
N ASP A 134 4.58 9.38 -9.36
CA ASP A 134 3.97 10.56 -8.71
C ASP A 134 3.62 10.19 -7.26
N LEU A 135 4.60 10.34 -6.36
CA LEU A 135 4.49 9.90 -4.96
C LEU A 135 3.74 10.91 -4.09
N ASN A 136 3.81 12.20 -4.44
CA ASN A 136 3.13 13.27 -3.71
C ASN A 136 1.67 13.45 -4.17
N GLY A 137 1.31 12.96 -5.36
CA GLY A 137 -0.04 12.99 -5.90
C GLY A 137 -0.44 14.33 -6.55
N ASP A 138 0.52 15.17 -6.92
CA ASP A 138 0.24 16.48 -7.55
C ASP A 138 0.05 16.39 -9.07
N GLY A 139 0.29 15.22 -9.67
CA GLY A 139 0.10 14.93 -11.07
C GLY A 139 1.30 15.28 -11.96
N ILE A 140 2.46 15.54 -11.38
CA ILE A 140 3.73 15.79 -12.08
C ILE A 140 4.79 14.91 -11.43
N VAL A 141 5.60 14.22 -12.23
CA VAL A 141 6.74 13.45 -11.71
C VAL A 141 7.99 14.33 -11.72
N ASP A 142 8.43 14.76 -10.56
CA ASP A 142 9.59 15.63 -10.41
C ASP A 142 10.38 15.36 -9.11
N GLY A 143 11.34 16.24 -8.80
CA GLY A 143 12.16 16.11 -7.59
C GLY A 143 11.41 16.21 -6.26
N LEU A 144 10.15 16.69 -6.25
CA LEU A 144 9.34 16.72 -5.04
C LEU A 144 8.84 15.32 -4.68
N ASP A 145 8.64 14.43 -5.68
CA ASP A 145 8.29 13.04 -5.43
C ASP A 145 9.43 12.26 -4.79
N PHE A 146 10.67 12.55 -5.22
CA PHE A 146 11.85 11.92 -4.65
C PHE A 146 11.96 12.12 -3.14
N ILE A 147 11.50 13.24 -2.62
CA ILE A 147 11.45 13.50 -1.18
C ILE A 147 10.62 12.46 -0.42
N TYR A 148 9.65 11.83 -1.08
CA TYR A 148 8.79 10.80 -0.49
C TYR A 148 9.33 9.38 -0.71
N TRP A 149 10.28 9.22 -1.62
CA TRP A 149 10.95 7.94 -1.87
C TRP A 149 12.18 7.75 -0.95
N GLU A 150 12.91 8.82 -0.61
CA GLU A 150 14.15 8.82 0.19
C GLU A 150 13.87 8.55 1.75
#